data_0f666e50aab58a20828426277d056318
#
_entry.id   0f666e50aab58a20828426277d056318
#
_cell.length_a   1.000
_cell.length_b   1.000
_cell.length_c   1.000
_cell.angle_alpha   90.00
_cell.angle_beta   90.00
_cell.angle_gamma   90.00
#
_symmetry.space_group_name_H-M   'P 1'
#
loop_
_entity.id
_entity.type
_entity.pdbx_description
1 polymer ?
#
loop_
_entity_poly.entity_id
_entity_poly.type
_entity_poly.pdbx_seq_one_letter_code
_entity_poly.pdbx_strand_id
1 'polypeptide(L)'
;MSCIFAFSKDRPPALIHDGYSETIDRKALQSYLRGACLLDPFYSACVNGHAEGLWRMRDLAPDAFYESEFAWSSEVHPCISDQAGTLIEEIGYIVPLGLGEAATFSLMRNRNSSPFSVEEFTNLEVLAPIVSASIQQHYNAINTARGGGKQHRSNADAVFSKAFGELTQAQYAVTKLILSGHSNISIASILEIAEGTVKMHRYNIYKRLNISSQAELFQLFIEQLTD
;
A
#
# COMPACT_ATOMS: atom_id res chain seq x y z
N MET A 1 4.32 -16.96 0.11
CA MET A 1 5.28 -15.91 -0.29
C MET A 1 5.52 -14.98 0.87
N SER A 2 6.67 -14.29 0.89
CA SER A 2 6.99 -13.31 1.94
C SER A 2 7.81 -12.16 1.38
N CYS A 3 7.68 -10.97 1.97
CA CYS A 3 8.52 -9.82 1.63
C CYS A 3 8.67 -8.90 2.83
N ILE A 4 9.71 -8.07 2.81
CA ILE A 4 9.89 -7.01 3.80
C ILE A 4 10.11 -5.70 3.05
N PHE A 5 9.22 -4.74 3.28
CA PHE A 5 9.36 -3.37 2.82
C PHE A 5 9.59 -2.44 4.01
N ALA A 6 10.45 -1.43 3.84
CA ALA A 6 10.52 -0.29 4.74
C ALA A 6 9.85 0.91 4.11
N PHE A 7 9.05 1.62 4.88
CA PHE A 7 8.25 2.77 4.48
C PHE A 7 8.56 4.00 5.31
N SER A 8 8.50 5.15 4.66
CA SER A 8 8.63 6.48 5.26
C SER A 8 7.77 7.47 4.48
N LYS A 9 7.31 8.54 5.13
CA LYS A 9 6.64 9.65 4.42
C LYS A 9 7.59 10.42 3.50
N ASP A 10 8.87 10.47 3.85
CA ASP A 10 9.85 11.37 3.22
C ASP A 10 10.82 10.63 2.28
N ARG A 11 10.74 9.31 2.19
CA ARG A 11 11.63 8.49 1.37
C ARG A 11 10.85 7.47 0.55
N PRO A 12 11.36 7.10 -0.65
CA PRO A 12 10.78 6.00 -1.42
C PRO A 12 10.76 4.71 -0.59
N PRO A 13 9.77 3.83 -0.83
CA PRO A 13 9.75 2.51 -0.21
C PRO A 13 11.01 1.73 -0.57
N ALA A 14 11.54 0.98 0.39
CA ALA A 14 12.70 0.14 0.19
C ALA A 14 12.35 -1.34 0.39
N LEU A 15 12.65 -2.17 -0.60
CA LEU A 15 12.57 -3.61 -0.48
C LEU A 15 13.80 -4.11 0.30
N ILE A 16 13.58 -4.72 1.46
CA ILE A 16 14.61 -5.25 2.36
C ILE A 16 14.79 -6.75 2.14
N HIS A 17 13.68 -7.46 1.95
CA HIS A 17 13.67 -8.90 1.69
C HIS A 17 12.72 -9.21 0.55
N ASP A 18 13.22 -9.95 -0.43
CA ASP A 18 12.50 -10.43 -1.60
C ASP A 18 12.36 -11.96 -1.50
N GLY A 19 11.27 -12.42 -0.93
CA GLY A 19 10.88 -13.83 -0.87
C GLY A 19 9.72 -14.14 -1.80
N TYR A 20 9.55 -13.36 -2.87
CA TYR A 20 8.60 -13.67 -3.93
C TYR A 20 9.05 -14.86 -4.77
N SER A 21 8.08 -15.59 -5.32
CA SER A 21 8.36 -16.66 -6.28
C SER A 21 8.97 -16.09 -7.58
N GLU A 22 9.65 -16.94 -8.35
CA GLU A 22 10.19 -16.55 -9.65
C GLU A 22 9.10 -16.21 -10.69
N THR A 23 7.86 -16.62 -10.43
CA THR A 23 6.70 -16.38 -11.30
C THR A 23 6.12 -14.97 -11.15
N ILE A 24 6.51 -14.22 -10.11
CA ILE A 24 6.05 -12.85 -9.89
C ILE A 24 6.59 -11.91 -10.95
N ASP A 25 5.70 -11.14 -11.58
CA ASP A 25 6.11 -10.11 -12.53
C ASP A 25 6.89 -8.99 -11.82
N ARG A 26 8.16 -8.88 -12.16
CA ARG A 26 9.06 -7.87 -11.60
C ARG A 26 8.65 -6.43 -11.97
N LYS A 27 7.85 -6.24 -13.02
CA LYS A 27 7.28 -4.92 -13.35
C LYS A 27 6.28 -4.47 -12.29
N ALA A 28 5.44 -5.39 -11.77
CA ALA A 28 4.52 -5.08 -10.68
C ALA A 28 5.27 -4.61 -9.42
N LEU A 29 6.38 -5.28 -9.06
CA LEU A 29 7.23 -4.86 -7.95
C LEU A 29 7.85 -3.48 -8.20
N GLN A 30 8.28 -3.19 -9.41
CA GLN A 30 8.81 -1.86 -9.77
C GLN A 30 7.72 -0.78 -9.70
N SER A 31 6.52 -1.05 -10.22
CA SER A 31 5.37 -0.14 -10.13
C SER A 31 5.00 0.13 -8.67
N TYR A 32 5.01 -0.91 -7.84
CA TYR A 32 4.78 -0.79 -6.41
C TYR A 32 5.79 0.16 -5.73
N LEU A 33 7.08 -0.05 -5.98
CA LEU A 33 8.16 0.78 -5.43
C LEU A 33 8.17 2.21 -5.98
N ARG A 34 7.66 2.43 -7.20
CA ARG A 34 7.55 3.78 -7.80
C ARG A 34 6.43 4.61 -7.20
N GLY A 35 5.35 3.98 -6.69
CA GLY A 35 4.26 4.75 -6.09
C GLY A 35 2.96 4.01 -5.85
N ALA A 36 2.75 2.81 -6.41
CA ALA A 36 1.52 2.08 -6.16
C ALA A 36 1.36 1.67 -4.68
N CYS A 37 2.45 1.61 -3.91
CA CYS A 37 2.43 1.42 -2.47
C CYS A 37 1.56 2.45 -1.72
N LEU A 38 1.33 3.65 -2.28
CA LEU A 38 0.41 4.65 -1.70
C LEU A 38 -1.02 4.13 -1.51
N LEU A 39 -1.40 3.11 -2.26
CA LEU A 39 -2.73 2.50 -2.23
C LEU A 39 -2.79 1.28 -1.29
N ASP A 40 -1.64 0.85 -0.77
CA ASP A 40 -1.52 -0.33 0.09
C ASP A 40 -1.90 0.00 1.54
N PRO A 41 -2.82 -0.77 2.15
CA PRO A 41 -3.18 -0.60 3.56
C PRO A 41 -2.00 -0.72 4.53
N PHE A 42 -1.04 -1.61 4.29
CA PHE A 42 0.15 -1.74 5.12
C PHE A 42 1.08 -0.52 5.01
N TYR A 43 1.25 0.03 3.79
CA TYR A 43 1.97 1.29 3.64
C TYR A 43 1.29 2.39 4.47
N SER A 44 -0.04 2.54 4.31
CA SER A 44 -0.82 3.55 5.04
C SER A 44 -0.68 3.39 6.55
N ALA A 45 -0.79 2.16 7.06
CA ALA A 45 -0.61 1.85 8.47
C ALA A 45 0.79 2.24 8.98
N CYS A 46 1.84 1.86 8.26
CA CYS A 46 3.22 2.18 8.61
C CYS A 46 3.48 3.68 8.70
N VAL A 47 3.11 4.44 7.66
CA VAL A 47 3.41 5.88 7.59
C VAL A 47 2.53 6.73 8.51
N ASN A 48 1.39 6.23 8.95
CA ASN A 48 0.51 6.90 9.90
C ASN A 48 0.71 6.45 11.35
N GLY A 49 1.73 5.63 11.63
CA GLY A 49 2.10 5.24 13.00
C GLY A 49 1.12 4.27 13.64
N HIS A 50 0.59 3.34 12.87
CA HIS A 50 -0.24 2.26 13.41
C HIS A 50 0.55 1.44 14.43
N ALA A 51 -0.16 0.81 15.37
CA ALA A 51 0.46 -0.01 16.41
C ALA A 51 1.31 -1.14 15.81
N GLU A 52 2.47 -1.40 16.44
CA GLU A 52 3.31 -2.53 16.10
C GLU A 52 2.61 -3.87 16.39
N GLY A 53 3.05 -4.94 15.72
CA GLY A 53 2.52 -6.28 15.90
C GLY A 53 2.08 -6.92 14.59
N LEU A 54 1.41 -8.08 14.70
CA LEU A 54 0.87 -8.80 13.56
C LEU A 54 -0.56 -8.35 13.25
N TRP A 55 -0.80 -8.02 11.99
CA TRP A 55 -2.08 -7.55 11.50
C TRP A 55 -2.53 -8.33 10.28
N ARG A 56 -3.83 -8.48 10.10
CA ARG A 56 -4.41 -8.96 8.84
C ARG A 56 -4.64 -7.75 7.94
N MET A 57 -4.32 -7.86 6.65
CA MET A 57 -4.60 -6.79 5.71
C MET A 57 -6.06 -6.32 5.77
N ARG A 58 -7.00 -7.26 5.90
CA ARG A 58 -8.44 -6.94 5.98
C ARG A 58 -8.83 -6.06 7.16
N ASP A 59 -8.06 -6.09 8.26
CA ASP A 59 -8.34 -5.29 9.46
C ASP A 59 -7.78 -3.86 9.33
N LEU A 60 -6.85 -3.65 8.40
CA LEU A 60 -6.23 -2.36 8.07
C LEU A 60 -6.86 -1.72 6.82
N ALA A 61 -7.43 -2.54 5.94
CA ALA A 61 -7.93 -2.11 4.65
C ALA A 61 -9.16 -1.20 4.78
N PRO A 62 -9.29 -0.20 3.90
CA PRO A 62 -10.53 0.56 3.75
C PRO A 62 -11.73 -0.32 3.42
N ASP A 63 -12.93 0.19 3.70
CA ASP A 63 -14.19 -0.55 3.63
C ASP A 63 -14.57 -1.10 2.24
N ALA A 64 -14.10 -0.47 1.17
CA ALA A 64 -14.29 -0.94 -0.21
C ALA A 64 -12.97 -1.37 -0.89
N PHE A 65 -11.90 -1.64 -0.12
CA PHE A 65 -10.59 -1.98 -0.66
C PHE A 65 -10.62 -3.21 -1.57
N TYR A 66 -11.27 -4.28 -1.14
CA TYR A 66 -11.33 -5.53 -1.91
C TYR A 66 -12.21 -5.46 -3.16
N GLU A 67 -12.96 -4.36 -3.33
CA GLU A 67 -13.71 -4.03 -4.55
C GLU A 67 -12.92 -3.08 -5.47
N SER A 68 -11.76 -2.58 -4.99
CA SER A 68 -10.94 -1.62 -5.73
C SER A 68 -10.09 -2.28 -6.82
N GLU A 69 -9.76 -1.51 -7.83
CA GLU A 69 -8.89 -1.96 -8.92
C GLU A 69 -7.50 -2.34 -8.42
N PHE A 70 -6.98 -1.67 -7.38
CA PHE A 70 -5.67 -1.98 -6.81
C PHE A 70 -5.62 -3.41 -6.25
N ALA A 71 -6.66 -3.82 -5.50
CA ALA A 71 -6.72 -5.17 -4.91
C ALA A 71 -6.77 -6.31 -5.95
N TRP A 72 -7.10 -5.99 -7.20
CA TRP A 72 -7.22 -6.96 -8.30
C TRP A 72 -6.16 -6.79 -9.39
N SER A 73 -5.35 -5.73 -9.34
CA SER A 73 -4.40 -5.43 -10.40
C SER A 73 -3.11 -6.26 -10.28
N SER A 74 -2.84 -7.06 -11.30
CA SER A 74 -1.57 -7.77 -11.44
C SER A 74 -0.41 -6.86 -11.87
N GLU A 75 -0.69 -5.61 -12.24
CA GLU A 75 0.32 -4.67 -12.76
C GLU A 75 1.04 -3.91 -11.64
N VAL A 76 0.40 -3.77 -10.49
CA VAL A 76 0.90 -2.90 -9.42
C VAL A 76 0.91 -3.54 -8.04
N HIS A 77 0.18 -4.62 -7.86
CA HIS A 77 0.17 -5.37 -6.59
C HIS A 77 1.07 -6.60 -6.72
N PRO A 78 2.26 -6.60 -6.12
CA PRO A 78 3.23 -7.69 -6.33
C PRO A 78 2.70 -9.05 -5.87
N CYS A 79 1.79 -9.07 -4.91
CA CYS A 79 1.21 -10.31 -4.36
C CYS A 79 0.18 -10.98 -5.27
N ILE A 80 -0.34 -10.28 -6.28
CA ILE A 80 -1.31 -10.78 -7.26
C ILE A 80 -0.78 -10.78 -8.69
N SER A 81 0.48 -10.41 -8.90
CA SER A 81 1.06 -10.34 -10.25
C SER A 81 1.21 -11.70 -10.94
N ASP A 82 1.18 -12.79 -10.17
CA ASP A 82 1.23 -14.15 -10.71
C ASP A 82 -0.07 -14.52 -11.47
N GLN A 83 -1.21 -14.21 -10.84
CA GLN A 83 -2.55 -14.31 -11.46
C GLN A 83 -3.51 -13.38 -10.70
N ALA A 84 -4.20 -12.49 -11.38
CA ALA A 84 -5.18 -11.60 -10.78
C ALA A 84 -6.19 -12.37 -9.90
N GLY A 85 -6.43 -11.89 -8.68
CA GLY A 85 -7.36 -12.49 -7.72
C GLY A 85 -6.90 -13.82 -7.12
N THR A 86 -5.61 -14.13 -7.11
CA THR A 86 -5.08 -15.34 -6.47
C THR A 86 -4.70 -15.16 -5.02
N LEU A 87 -4.55 -13.94 -4.54
CA LEU A 87 -4.32 -13.66 -3.12
C LEU A 87 -5.55 -14.07 -2.31
N ILE A 88 -5.38 -15.00 -1.37
CA ILE A 88 -6.43 -15.40 -0.43
C ILE A 88 -6.37 -14.55 0.82
N GLU A 89 -5.18 -14.38 1.36
CA GLU A 89 -4.96 -13.58 2.56
C GLU A 89 -3.52 -13.11 2.65
N GLU A 90 -3.36 -11.88 3.13
CA GLU A 90 -2.10 -11.31 3.56
C GLU A 90 -2.19 -10.94 5.03
N ILE A 91 -1.15 -11.32 5.78
CA ILE A 91 -0.89 -10.87 7.14
C ILE A 91 0.49 -10.24 7.18
N GLY A 92 0.70 -9.25 8.03
CA GLY A 92 1.98 -8.55 8.10
C GLY A 92 2.32 -8.07 9.51
N TYR A 93 3.59 -8.19 9.86
CA TYR A 93 4.12 -7.54 11.06
C TYR A 93 4.44 -6.09 10.73
N ILE A 94 3.86 -5.16 11.48
CA ILE A 94 4.27 -3.75 11.46
C ILE A 94 5.37 -3.58 12.50
N VAL A 95 6.55 -3.15 12.04
CA VAL A 95 7.77 -3.06 12.86
C VAL A 95 8.29 -1.62 12.82
N PRO A 96 8.26 -0.87 13.93
CA PRO A 96 8.84 0.46 13.99
C PRO A 96 10.36 0.41 13.78
N LEU A 97 10.89 1.27 12.93
CA LEU A 97 12.32 1.40 12.63
C LEU A 97 12.96 2.65 13.21
N GLY A 98 12.15 3.50 13.86
CA GLY A 98 12.58 4.80 14.37
C GLY A 98 12.46 5.92 13.34
N LEU A 99 12.56 7.18 13.80
CA LEU A 99 12.54 8.40 12.96
C LEU A 99 11.33 8.50 12.00
N GLY A 100 10.17 7.98 12.41
CA GLY A 100 8.96 8.00 11.58
C GLY A 100 8.94 6.97 10.45
N GLU A 101 9.80 5.96 10.53
CA GLU A 101 9.85 4.83 9.62
C GLU A 101 9.32 3.56 10.24
N ALA A 102 8.72 2.72 9.43
CA ALA A 102 8.33 1.38 9.81
C ALA A 102 8.54 0.39 8.67
N ALA A 103 8.72 -0.88 9.00
CA ALA A 103 8.72 -1.96 8.04
C ALA A 103 7.46 -2.80 8.16
N THR A 104 7.08 -3.41 7.04
CA THR A 104 6.11 -4.51 7.03
C THR A 104 6.81 -5.78 6.59
N PHE A 105 6.67 -6.83 7.39
CA PHE A 105 7.01 -8.19 6.97
C PHE A 105 5.72 -8.93 6.64
N SER A 106 5.44 -9.06 5.36
CA SER A 106 4.22 -9.66 4.83
C SER A 106 4.39 -11.14 4.56
N LEU A 107 3.39 -11.92 4.95
CA LEU A 107 3.20 -13.34 4.66
C LEU A 107 1.89 -13.50 3.89
N MET A 108 1.98 -14.12 2.71
CA MET A 108 0.88 -14.18 1.75
C MET A 108 0.51 -15.61 1.41
N ARG A 109 -0.80 -15.88 1.35
CA ARG A 109 -1.38 -17.13 0.87
C ARG A 109 -2.21 -16.90 -0.38
N ASN A 110 -2.07 -17.80 -1.35
CA ASN A 110 -2.80 -17.78 -2.61
C ASN A 110 -3.91 -18.85 -2.63
N ARG A 111 -4.65 -18.95 -3.74
CA ARG A 111 -5.80 -19.87 -3.94
C ARG A 111 -5.54 -21.34 -3.62
N ASN A 112 -4.30 -21.78 -3.65
CA ASN A 112 -3.94 -23.17 -3.36
C ASN A 112 -3.78 -23.44 -1.86
N SER A 113 -4.03 -22.43 -1.02
CA SER A 113 -3.90 -22.48 0.43
C SER A 113 -5.22 -22.04 1.09
N SER A 114 -5.50 -22.54 2.30
CA SER A 114 -6.54 -21.96 3.15
C SER A 114 -6.09 -20.64 3.74
N PRO A 115 -6.99 -19.71 4.10
CA PRO A 115 -6.66 -18.55 4.90
C PRO A 115 -5.94 -18.94 6.20
N PHE A 116 -5.20 -18.02 6.80
CA PHE A 116 -4.57 -18.26 8.10
C PHE A 116 -5.64 -18.55 9.17
N SER A 117 -5.56 -19.72 9.79
CA SER A 117 -6.45 -20.06 10.91
C SER A 117 -6.21 -19.14 12.11
N VAL A 118 -7.14 -19.14 13.06
CA VAL A 118 -6.98 -18.39 14.32
C VAL A 118 -5.75 -18.88 15.08
N GLU A 119 -5.55 -20.20 15.13
CA GLU A 119 -4.40 -20.81 15.81
C GLU A 119 -3.07 -20.43 15.15
N GLU A 120 -2.98 -20.50 13.83
CA GLU A 120 -1.78 -20.08 13.09
C GLU A 120 -1.48 -18.60 13.32
N PHE A 121 -2.50 -17.74 13.26
CA PHE A 121 -2.34 -16.31 13.51
C PHE A 121 -1.84 -16.04 14.92
N THR A 122 -2.44 -16.67 15.94
CA THR A 122 -2.03 -16.54 17.36
C THR A 122 -0.59 -17.02 17.55
N ASN A 123 -0.21 -18.14 16.95
CA ASN A 123 1.16 -18.66 17.04
C ASN A 123 2.17 -17.69 16.39
N LEU A 124 1.81 -17.07 15.27
CA LEU A 124 2.64 -16.06 14.62
C LEU A 124 2.70 -14.76 15.44
N GLU A 125 1.59 -14.36 16.07
CA GLU A 125 1.54 -13.16 16.90
C GLU A 125 2.50 -13.26 18.11
N VAL A 126 2.62 -14.41 18.74
CA VAL A 126 3.59 -14.65 19.82
C VAL A 126 5.05 -14.44 19.37
N LEU A 127 5.34 -14.62 18.09
CA LEU A 127 6.67 -14.39 17.50
C LEU A 127 6.98 -12.92 17.22
N ALA A 128 6.00 -12.03 17.31
CA ALA A 128 6.16 -10.62 16.93
C ALA A 128 7.39 -9.93 17.57
N PRO A 129 7.71 -10.10 18.86
CA PRO A 129 8.89 -9.47 19.46
C PRO A 129 10.22 -9.93 18.83
N ILE A 130 10.33 -11.21 18.48
CA ILE A 130 11.55 -11.78 17.86
C ILE A 130 11.67 -11.29 16.42
N VAL A 131 10.57 -11.29 15.67
CA VAL A 131 10.51 -10.79 14.29
C VAL A 131 10.88 -9.30 14.27
N SER A 132 10.29 -8.50 15.16
CA SER A 132 10.56 -7.07 15.28
C SER A 132 12.04 -6.80 15.55
N ALA A 133 12.62 -7.44 16.58
CA ALA A 133 14.04 -7.26 16.91
C ALA A 133 14.96 -7.66 15.76
N SER A 134 14.67 -8.76 15.07
CA SER A 134 15.47 -9.23 13.94
C SER A 134 15.45 -8.26 12.77
N ILE A 135 14.28 -7.72 12.41
CA ILE A 135 14.12 -6.76 11.32
C ILE A 135 14.83 -5.45 11.67
N GLN A 136 14.65 -4.93 12.89
CA GLN A 136 15.32 -3.71 13.36
C GLN A 136 16.85 -3.86 13.32
N GLN A 137 17.39 -4.98 13.80
CA GLN A 137 18.81 -5.24 13.76
C GLN A 137 19.34 -5.28 12.32
N HIS A 138 18.66 -5.99 11.43
CA HIS A 138 19.04 -6.09 10.03
C HIS A 138 18.98 -4.74 9.32
N TYR A 139 17.90 -3.98 9.53
CA TYR A 139 17.73 -2.64 8.97
C TYR A 139 18.83 -1.68 9.40
N ASN A 140 19.18 -1.68 10.70
CA ASN A 140 20.27 -0.87 11.24
C ASN A 140 21.63 -1.23 10.63
N ALA A 141 21.89 -2.53 10.44
CA ALA A 141 23.12 -3.00 9.80
C ALA A 141 23.23 -2.52 8.35
N ILE A 142 22.15 -2.60 7.57
CA ILE A 142 22.11 -2.11 6.18
C ILE A 142 22.33 -0.60 6.12
N ASN A 143 21.67 0.19 6.98
CA ASN A 143 21.79 1.63 6.98
C ASN A 143 23.20 2.11 7.41
N THR A 144 23.81 1.43 8.36
CA THR A 144 25.20 1.70 8.75
C THR A 144 26.17 1.43 7.59
N ALA A 145 25.97 0.35 6.85
CA ALA A 145 26.79 0.00 5.69
C ALA A 145 26.61 1.00 4.51
N ARG A 146 25.44 1.58 4.35
CA ARG A 146 25.12 2.54 3.27
C ARG A 146 25.57 3.97 3.54
N GLY A 147 26.12 4.29 4.71
CA GLY A 147 26.71 5.60 5.05
C GLY A 147 25.74 6.75 4.87
N GLY A 148 24.65 6.79 5.62
CA GLY A 148 23.76 7.96 5.77
C GLY A 148 23.44 8.73 4.47
N GLY A 149 22.84 8.07 3.49
CA GLY A 149 22.58 8.66 2.17
C GLY A 149 21.57 9.81 2.24
N LYS A 150 21.78 10.83 1.40
CA LYS A 150 20.97 12.02 1.24
C LYS A 150 19.46 11.68 1.13
N GLN A 151 18.65 12.38 1.91
CA GLN A 151 17.19 12.38 1.81
C GLN A 151 16.75 12.66 0.37
N HIS A 152 16.24 11.65 -0.32
CA HIS A 152 15.42 11.86 -1.51
C HIS A 152 13.97 11.99 -1.06
N ARG A 153 13.30 13.07 -1.49
CA ARG A 153 11.85 13.24 -1.31
C ARG A 153 11.12 12.00 -1.85
N SER A 154 10.06 11.59 -1.17
CA SER A 154 9.21 10.47 -1.58
C SER A 154 8.83 10.58 -3.06
N ASN A 155 9.29 9.65 -3.86
CA ASN A 155 8.96 9.61 -5.29
C ASN A 155 7.47 9.28 -5.52
N ALA A 156 6.84 8.59 -4.57
CA ALA A 156 5.46 8.16 -4.64
C ALA A 156 4.46 9.34 -4.68
N ASP A 157 4.60 10.31 -3.76
CA ASP A 157 3.75 11.51 -3.79
C ASP A 157 4.02 12.37 -5.02
N ALA A 158 5.24 12.37 -5.57
CA ALA A 158 5.55 13.06 -6.80
C ALA A 158 4.84 12.44 -8.01
N VAL A 159 4.78 11.11 -8.09
CA VAL A 159 4.04 10.40 -9.15
C VAL A 159 2.54 10.69 -9.05
N PHE A 160 1.98 10.63 -7.85
CA PHE A 160 0.57 10.95 -7.65
C PHE A 160 0.26 12.41 -8.01
N SER A 161 1.15 13.34 -7.67
CA SER A 161 1.03 14.75 -8.04
C SER A 161 1.18 14.97 -9.54
N LYS A 162 2.01 14.20 -10.22
CA LYS A 162 2.15 14.25 -11.69
C LYS A 162 0.84 13.80 -12.37
N ALA A 163 0.21 12.74 -11.86
CA ALA A 163 -1.05 12.22 -12.39
C ALA A 163 -2.23 13.18 -12.20
N PHE A 164 -2.29 13.85 -11.04
CA PHE A 164 -3.50 14.53 -10.56
C PHE A 164 -3.27 15.99 -10.15
N GLY A 165 -2.15 16.59 -10.52
CA GLY A 165 -1.80 17.97 -10.16
C GLY A 165 -2.75 19.05 -10.66
N GLU A 166 -3.58 18.75 -11.66
CA GLU A 166 -4.62 19.65 -12.15
C GLU A 166 -5.85 19.75 -11.24
N LEU A 167 -6.01 18.78 -10.31
CA LEU A 167 -7.14 18.76 -9.39
C LEU A 167 -6.96 19.81 -8.28
N THR A 168 -8.09 20.32 -7.77
CA THR A 168 -8.06 21.13 -6.55
C THR A 168 -7.62 20.28 -5.35
N GLN A 169 -7.14 20.92 -4.29
CA GLN A 169 -6.69 20.20 -3.08
C GLN A 169 -7.76 19.26 -2.52
N ALA A 170 -9.03 19.69 -2.48
CA ALA A 170 -10.13 18.84 -2.03
C ALA A 170 -10.38 17.65 -2.99
N GLN A 171 -10.36 17.89 -4.30
CA GLN A 171 -10.48 16.83 -5.30
C GLN A 171 -9.31 15.85 -5.24
N TYR A 172 -8.10 16.34 -5.04
CA TYR A 172 -6.89 15.53 -4.88
C TYR A 172 -7.00 14.59 -3.67
N ALA A 173 -7.44 15.12 -2.51
CA ALA A 173 -7.67 14.30 -1.31
C ALA A 173 -8.75 13.22 -1.55
N VAL A 174 -9.87 13.59 -2.18
CA VAL A 174 -10.92 12.63 -2.55
C VAL A 174 -10.38 11.57 -3.52
N THR A 175 -9.61 11.96 -4.55
CA THR A 175 -9.01 11.02 -5.51
C THR A 175 -8.11 9.99 -4.82
N LYS A 176 -7.27 10.44 -3.89
CA LYS A 176 -6.37 9.55 -3.14
C LYS A 176 -7.17 8.51 -2.34
N LEU A 177 -8.24 8.92 -1.67
CA LEU A 177 -9.09 8.01 -0.90
C LEU A 177 -9.89 7.05 -1.79
N ILE A 178 -10.39 7.50 -2.95
CA ILE A 178 -11.07 6.62 -3.93
C ILE A 178 -10.11 5.52 -4.38
N LEU A 179 -8.90 5.87 -4.80
CA LEU A 179 -7.91 4.92 -5.29
C LEU A 179 -7.42 3.97 -4.19
N SER A 180 -7.37 4.42 -2.93
CA SER A 180 -7.07 3.57 -1.77
C SER A 180 -8.21 2.63 -1.38
N GLY A 181 -9.37 2.70 -2.01
CA GLY A 181 -10.49 1.79 -1.78
C GLY A 181 -11.46 2.22 -0.69
N HIS A 182 -11.61 3.52 -0.43
CA HIS A 182 -12.65 4.02 0.47
C HIS A 182 -13.98 4.21 -0.24
N SER A 183 -15.08 3.80 0.42
CA SER A 183 -16.45 4.13 -0.04
C SER A 183 -16.75 5.63 0.12
N ASN A 184 -17.81 6.11 -0.53
CA ASN A 184 -18.25 7.50 -0.36
C ASN A 184 -18.56 7.85 1.10
N ILE A 185 -19.09 6.90 1.87
CA ILE A 185 -19.41 7.07 3.29
C ILE A 185 -18.11 7.20 4.10
N SER A 186 -17.14 6.34 3.84
CA SER A 186 -15.83 6.38 4.49
C SER A 186 -15.10 7.70 4.17
N ILE A 187 -15.08 8.12 2.90
CA ILE A 187 -14.48 9.40 2.48
C ILE A 187 -15.15 10.59 3.17
N ALA A 188 -16.49 10.59 3.25
CA ALA A 188 -17.26 11.64 3.92
C ALA A 188 -16.86 11.75 5.41
N SER A 189 -16.72 10.61 6.08
CA SER A 189 -16.29 10.55 7.48
C SER A 189 -14.84 11.06 7.67
N ILE A 190 -13.90 10.62 6.82
CA ILE A 190 -12.48 10.99 6.91
C ILE A 190 -12.27 12.50 6.67
N LEU A 191 -13.00 13.06 5.69
CA LEU A 191 -12.86 14.46 5.30
C LEU A 191 -13.83 15.39 6.06
N GLU A 192 -14.66 14.86 6.94
CA GLU A 192 -15.66 15.59 7.72
C GLU A 192 -16.62 16.40 6.83
N ILE A 193 -17.07 15.83 5.71
CA ILE A 193 -18.02 16.44 4.76
C ILE A 193 -19.23 15.53 4.53
N ALA A 194 -20.29 16.07 3.93
CA ALA A 194 -21.47 15.26 3.58
C ALA A 194 -21.15 14.28 2.43
N GLU A 195 -21.78 13.09 2.44
CA GLU A 195 -21.65 12.09 1.36
C GLU A 195 -22.03 12.67 -0.01
N GLY A 196 -23.06 13.53 -0.05
CA GLY A 196 -23.45 14.24 -1.27
C GLY A 196 -22.33 15.13 -1.82
N THR A 197 -21.51 15.72 -0.94
CA THR A 197 -20.33 16.52 -1.33
C THR A 197 -19.25 15.61 -1.93
N VAL A 198 -19.03 14.41 -1.37
CA VAL A 198 -18.10 13.42 -1.96
C VAL A 198 -18.56 13.03 -3.37
N LYS A 199 -19.85 12.72 -3.56
CA LYS A 199 -20.43 12.40 -4.88
C LYS A 199 -20.24 13.54 -5.88
N MET A 200 -20.39 14.79 -5.44
CA MET A 200 -20.14 15.96 -6.26
C MET A 200 -18.64 16.10 -6.62
N HIS A 201 -17.74 15.88 -5.67
CA HIS A 201 -16.31 15.85 -5.97
C HIS A 201 -15.96 14.77 -6.99
N ARG A 202 -16.47 13.53 -6.84
CA ARG A 202 -16.27 12.45 -7.83
C ARG A 202 -16.74 12.84 -9.22
N TYR A 203 -17.94 13.39 -9.33
CA TYR A 203 -18.46 13.88 -10.61
C TYR A 203 -17.52 14.92 -11.24
N ASN A 204 -17.09 15.92 -10.47
CA ASN A 204 -16.23 16.99 -10.95
C ASN A 204 -14.82 16.49 -11.30
N ILE A 205 -14.26 15.51 -10.54
CA ILE A 205 -13.00 14.85 -10.84
C ILE A 205 -13.10 14.14 -12.19
N TYR A 206 -14.12 13.29 -12.38
CA TYR A 206 -14.30 12.55 -13.61
C TYR A 206 -14.48 13.46 -14.82
N LYS A 207 -15.28 14.51 -14.68
CA LYS A 207 -15.47 15.52 -15.71
C LYS A 207 -14.15 16.24 -16.05
N ARG A 208 -13.36 16.62 -15.05
CA ARG A 208 -12.10 17.35 -15.23
C ARG A 208 -11.02 16.50 -15.90
N LEU A 209 -10.94 15.23 -15.51
CA LEU A 209 -9.99 14.28 -16.08
C LEU A 209 -10.48 13.63 -17.39
N ASN A 210 -11.71 13.98 -17.82
CA ASN A 210 -12.37 13.41 -18.99
C ASN A 210 -12.46 11.88 -18.96
N ILE A 211 -12.87 11.34 -17.80
CA ILE A 211 -13.06 9.91 -17.54
C ILE A 211 -14.51 9.64 -17.09
N SER A 212 -14.94 8.38 -17.12
CA SER A 212 -16.29 7.95 -16.78
C SER A 212 -16.37 6.96 -15.62
N SER A 213 -15.26 6.39 -15.20
CA SER A 213 -15.23 5.30 -14.22
C SER A 213 -14.04 5.39 -13.25
N GLN A 214 -14.13 4.64 -12.15
CA GLN A 214 -13.04 4.46 -11.20
C GLN A 214 -11.88 3.67 -11.84
N ALA A 215 -12.18 2.71 -12.71
CA ALA A 215 -11.18 1.96 -13.44
C ALA A 215 -10.32 2.88 -14.34
N GLU A 216 -10.96 3.84 -15.03
CA GLU A 216 -10.21 4.83 -15.82
C GLU A 216 -9.37 5.76 -14.93
N LEU A 217 -9.89 6.13 -13.74
CA LEU A 217 -9.11 6.91 -12.76
C LEU A 217 -7.88 6.14 -12.30
N PHE A 218 -8.04 4.85 -12.03
CA PHE A 218 -6.93 3.97 -11.67
C PHE A 218 -5.93 3.84 -12.81
N GLN A 219 -6.40 3.66 -14.04
CA GLN A 219 -5.55 3.56 -15.23
C GLN A 219 -4.67 4.80 -15.42
N LEU A 220 -5.22 6.00 -15.26
CA LEU A 220 -4.44 7.25 -15.32
C LEU A 220 -3.29 7.27 -14.29
N PHE A 221 -3.50 6.69 -13.11
CA PHE A 221 -2.43 6.58 -12.11
C PHE A 221 -1.37 5.57 -12.54
N ILE A 222 -1.79 4.40 -13.05
CA ILE A 222 -0.87 3.34 -13.48
C ILE A 222 0.05 3.80 -14.62
N GLU A 223 -0.47 4.55 -15.59
CA GLU A 223 0.32 5.10 -16.70
C GLU A 223 1.50 5.94 -16.19
N GLN A 224 1.33 6.67 -15.09
CA GLN A 224 2.43 7.44 -14.50
C GLN A 224 3.48 6.58 -13.77
N LEU A 225 3.16 5.33 -13.44
CA LEU A 225 4.10 4.40 -12.81
C LEU A 225 4.96 3.65 -13.84
N THR A 226 4.50 3.56 -15.07
CA THR A 226 5.16 2.82 -16.15
C THR A 226 6.09 3.68 -17.01
N ASP A 227 5.89 5.00 -17.00
CA ASP A 227 6.79 6.00 -17.63
C ASP A 227 8.07 6.22 -16.76
#